data_6e1f354e605290d259a6367c42f47bdb
#
_entry.id   6e1f354e605290d259a6367c42f47bdb
#
_cell.length_a   1.000
_cell.length_b   1.000
_cell.length_c   1.000
_cell.angle_alpha   90.00
_cell.angle_beta   90.00
_cell.angle_gamma   90.00
#
_symmetry.space_group_name_H-M   'P 1'
#
loop_
_entity.id
_entity.type
_entity.pdbx_description
1 polymer ?
#
loop_
_entity_poly.entity_id
_entity_poly.type
_entity_poly.pdbx_seq_one_letter_code
_entity_poly.pdbx_strand_id
1 'polypeptide(L)'
;MAKNLELDSWILHNNKVVNENLEINDLEEDKIATNKYFKEYINKNYQHFGSLEEKIRYLVYDNDYWEKGFIEKYTMEEIKEVFKKAYSYNFRFQSFMSAFKFYNDYALRTNDKKTFLERYEDRLSVNALYHADGDVKKALVLIDQLMKQNFTPATPTLLNSGKARRGELVSCFLISPNDSLTDIYRNVEFASQLSKRGGGVSINLTALRARGETIKKVKGASSGVVPVMKLLEDTFNYVDQLG
;
A
#
# COMPACT_ATOMS: atom_id res chain seq x y z
N MET A 1 1.22 13.28 -36.91
CA MET A 1 -0.23 13.20 -36.68
C MET A 1 -0.45 12.73 -35.24
N ALA A 2 -0.79 13.65 -34.33
CA ALA A 2 -1.14 13.30 -32.97
C ALA A 2 -2.49 12.54 -33.02
N LYS A 3 -2.52 11.28 -32.56
CA LYS A 3 -3.77 10.58 -32.30
C LYS A 3 -4.54 11.42 -31.28
N ASN A 4 -5.71 11.93 -31.65
CA ASN A 4 -6.69 12.43 -30.68
C ASN A 4 -7.01 11.25 -29.77
N LEU A 5 -6.39 11.22 -28.59
CA LEU A 5 -6.81 10.35 -27.49
C LEU A 5 -8.16 10.91 -27.03
N GLU A 6 -9.27 10.25 -27.44
CA GLU A 6 -10.54 10.48 -26.77
C GLU A 6 -10.36 10.14 -25.30
N LEU A 7 -10.35 11.17 -24.47
CA LEU A 7 -10.29 11.00 -23.02
C LEU A 7 -11.60 10.35 -22.54
N ASP A 8 -11.48 9.40 -21.63
CA ASP A 8 -12.64 8.82 -20.96
C ASP A 8 -13.51 9.91 -20.33
N SER A 9 -14.83 9.74 -20.37
CA SER A 9 -15.78 10.78 -19.97
C SER A 9 -15.62 11.21 -18.51
N TRP A 10 -15.20 10.30 -17.63
CA TRP A 10 -14.91 10.61 -16.22
C TRP A 10 -13.67 11.49 -16.04
N ILE A 11 -12.67 11.39 -16.91
CA ILE A 11 -11.49 12.27 -16.91
C ILE A 11 -11.91 13.70 -17.27
N LEU A 12 -12.76 13.84 -18.30
CA LEU A 12 -13.26 15.15 -18.71
C LEU A 12 -14.02 15.86 -17.61
N HIS A 13 -14.86 15.14 -16.84
CA HIS A 13 -15.56 15.72 -15.70
C HIS A 13 -14.60 16.04 -14.55
N ASN A 14 -13.65 15.15 -14.25
CA ASN A 14 -12.65 15.43 -13.21
C ASN A 14 -11.82 16.68 -13.51
N ASN A 15 -11.48 16.92 -14.77
CA ASN A 15 -10.72 18.11 -15.17
C ASN A 15 -11.50 19.42 -14.98
N LYS A 16 -12.83 19.38 -14.86
CA LYS A 16 -13.66 20.56 -14.57
C LYS A 16 -13.81 20.88 -13.09
N VAL A 17 -13.40 19.95 -12.19
CA VAL A 17 -13.53 20.12 -10.73
C VAL A 17 -12.66 21.25 -10.22
N VAL A 18 -11.53 21.49 -10.88
CA VAL A 18 -10.54 22.50 -10.49
C VAL A 18 -10.68 23.71 -11.40
N ASN A 19 -10.84 24.89 -10.83
CA ASN A 19 -10.92 26.14 -11.56
C ASN A 19 -9.53 26.66 -12.00
N GLU A 20 -9.50 27.81 -12.70
CA GLU A 20 -8.27 28.45 -13.17
C GLU A 20 -7.28 28.80 -12.04
N ASN A 21 -7.77 28.98 -10.80
CA ASN A 21 -6.95 29.24 -9.61
C ASN A 21 -6.50 27.95 -8.90
N LEU A 22 -6.74 26.78 -9.48
CA LEU A 22 -6.45 25.45 -8.91
C LEU A 22 -7.23 25.16 -7.61
N GLU A 23 -8.37 25.77 -7.41
CA GLU A 23 -9.27 25.49 -6.29
C GLU A 23 -10.37 24.51 -6.69
N ILE A 24 -10.70 23.57 -5.82
CA ILE A 24 -11.81 22.65 -6.03
C ILE A 24 -13.10 23.39 -5.69
N ASN A 25 -13.92 23.68 -6.69
CA ASN A 25 -15.14 24.45 -6.53
C ASN A 25 -16.39 23.80 -7.15
N ASP A 26 -16.26 22.69 -7.86
CA ASP A 26 -17.38 21.99 -8.49
C ASP A 26 -17.56 20.57 -7.92
N LEU A 27 -18.30 20.48 -6.80
CA LEU A 27 -18.61 19.21 -6.15
C LEU A 27 -19.61 18.35 -6.96
N GLU A 28 -20.39 18.96 -7.84
CA GLU A 28 -21.32 18.21 -8.71
C GLU A 28 -20.56 17.49 -9.81
N GLU A 29 -19.63 18.16 -10.47
CA GLU A 29 -18.75 17.55 -11.46
C GLU A 29 -17.89 16.43 -10.85
N ASP A 30 -17.41 16.58 -9.60
CA ASP A 30 -16.68 15.52 -8.88
C ASP A 30 -17.57 14.28 -8.65
N LYS A 31 -18.84 14.46 -8.26
CA LYS A 31 -19.80 13.35 -8.14
C LYS A 31 -20.11 12.70 -9.47
N ILE A 32 -20.23 13.47 -10.53
CA ILE A 32 -20.45 12.96 -11.89
C ILE A 32 -19.22 12.16 -12.34
N ALA A 33 -18.01 12.68 -12.14
CA ALA A 33 -16.76 11.97 -12.43
C ALA A 33 -16.69 10.63 -11.68
N THR A 34 -16.97 10.64 -10.37
CA THR A 34 -17.00 9.44 -9.54
C THR A 34 -18.00 8.40 -10.07
N ASN A 35 -19.25 8.82 -10.34
CA ASN A 35 -20.30 7.92 -10.84
C ASN A 35 -19.94 7.31 -12.20
N LYS A 36 -19.42 8.11 -13.12
CA LYS A 36 -18.98 7.65 -14.44
C LYS A 36 -17.80 6.70 -14.33
N TYR A 37 -16.81 7.00 -13.47
CA TYR A 37 -15.68 6.11 -13.21
C TYR A 37 -16.13 4.72 -12.75
N PHE A 38 -17.07 4.65 -11.80
CA PHE A 38 -17.63 3.38 -11.38
C PHE A 38 -18.40 2.67 -12.50
N LYS A 39 -19.28 3.38 -13.19
CA LYS A 39 -20.17 2.79 -14.20
C LYS A 39 -19.41 2.34 -15.45
N GLU A 40 -18.49 3.16 -15.91
CA GLU A 40 -17.83 2.96 -17.21
C GLU A 40 -16.53 2.16 -17.11
N TYR A 41 -15.85 2.21 -15.95
CA TYR A 41 -14.56 1.58 -15.76
C TYR A 41 -14.55 0.50 -14.68
N ILE A 42 -14.82 0.84 -13.41
CA ILE A 42 -14.68 -0.13 -12.31
C ILE A 42 -15.63 -1.32 -12.47
N ASN A 43 -16.92 -1.08 -12.66
CA ASN A 43 -17.91 -2.16 -12.72
C ASN A 43 -17.77 -3.03 -13.98
N LYS A 44 -17.28 -2.48 -15.09
CA LYS A 44 -17.00 -3.25 -16.31
C LYS A 44 -15.78 -4.16 -16.18
N ASN A 45 -14.82 -3.75 -15.36
CA ASN A 45 -13.56 -4.47 -15.15
C ASN A 45 -13.53 -5.19 -13.78
N TYR A 46 -14.66 -5.38 -13.12
CA TYR A 46 -14.75 -6.09 -11.86
C TYR A 46 -15.15 -7.56 -12.07
N GLN A 47 -14.42 -8.47 -11.45
CA GLN A 47 -14.77 -9.90 -11.42
C GLN A 47 -15.98 -10.09 -10.50
N HIS A 48 -17.12 -10.45 -11.09
CA HIS A 48 -18.30 -10.80 -10.31
C HIS A 48 -18.23 -12.24 -9.82
N PHE A 49 -18.67 -12.45 -8.60
CA PHE A 49 -18.78 -13.75 -7.95
C PHE A 49 -20.24 -13.96 -7.51
N GLY A 50 -20.75 -15.18 -7.67
CA GLY A 50 -22.12 -15.53 -7.29
C GLY A 50 -22.34 -15.57 -5.77
N SER A 51 -21.28 -15.85 -5.01
CA SER A 51 -21.30 -15.86 -3.55
C SER A 51 -19.95 -15.51 -2.95
N LEU A 52 -19.91 -15.24 -1.63
CA LEU A 52 -18.65 -15.01 -0.91
C LEU A 52 -17.80 -16.28 -0.88
N GLU A 53 -18.42 -17.45 -0.79
CA GLU A 53 -17.73 -18.75 -0.83
C GLU A 53 -17.01 -18.97 -2.16
N GLU A 54 -17.68 -18.64 -3.26
CA GLU A 54 -17.07 -18.71 -4.59
C GLU A 54 -15.89 -17.73 -4.70
N LYS A 55 -16.05 -16.51 -4.20
CA LYS A 55 -15.00 -15.50 -4.15
C LYS A 55 -13.80 -15.98 -3.35
N ILE A 56 -14.00 -16.53 -2.15
CA ILE A 56 -12.93 -17.04 -1.30
C ILE A 56 -12.25 -18.23 -1.98
N ARG A 57 -13.01 -19.16 -2.54
CA ARG A 57 -12.43 -20.29 -3.28
C ARG A 57 -11.52 -19.80 -4.39
N TYR A 58 -12.00 -18.87 -5.23
CA TYR A 58 -11.24 -18.30 -6.33
C TYR A 58 -9.98 -17.56 -5.87
N LEU A 59 -10.10 -16.72 -4.82
CA LEU A 59 -8.98 -15.86 -4.39
C LEU A 59 -7.96 -16.57 -3.52
N VAL A 60 -8.36 -17.61 -2.76
CA VAL A 60 -7.48 -18.33 -1.83
C VAL A 60 -6.95 -19.62 -2.46
N TYR A 61 -7.85 -20.48 -2.96
CA TYR A 61 -7.50 -21.86 -3.32
C TYR A 61 -7.17 -22.03 -4.80
N ASP A 62 -7.86 -21.30 -5.68
CA ASP A 62 -7.66 -21.49 -7.12
C ASP A 62 -6.52 -20.62 -7.66
N ASN A 63 -6.28 -19.41 -7.10
CA ASN A 63 -5.35 -18.44 -7.67
C ASN A 63 -4.31 -17.84 -6.71
N ASP A 64 -4.32 -18.17 -5.43
CA ASP A 64 -3.34 -17.72 -4.43
C ASP A 64 -3.18 -16.16 -4.39
N TYR A 65 -4.32 -15.46 -4.39
CA TYR A 65 -4.36 -14.00 -4.22
C TYR A 65 -4.45 -13.59 -2.75
N TRP A 66 -5.31 -14.27 -1.96
CA TRP A 66 -5.40 -14.09 -0.51
C TRP A 66 -4.66 -15.21 0.20
N GLU A 67 -3.98 -14.85 1.28
CA GLU A 67 -3.24 -15.79 2.11
C GLU A 67 -4.18 -16.78 2.81
N LYS A 68 -3.96 -18.06 2.55
CA LYS A 68 -4.77 -19.15 3.09
C LYS A 68 -4.74 -19.21 4.62
N GLY A 69 -3.54 -18.96 5.20
CA GLY A 69 -3.29 -19.16 6.62
C GLY A 69 -4.15 -18.31 7.55
N PHE A 70 -4.57 -17.10 7.15
CA PHE A 70 -5.47 -16.31 8.01
C PHE A 70 -6.95 -16.66 7.78
N ILE A 71 -7.33 -17.00 6.54
CA ILE A 71 -8.72 -17.37 6.22
C ILE A 71 -9.13 -18.65 6.96
N GLU A 72 -8.26 -19.64 7.05
CA GLU A 72 -8.53 -20.92 7.71
C GLU A 72 -8.63 -20.85 9.24
N LYS A 73 -8.35 -19.68 9.83
CA LYS A 73 -8.58 -19.42 11.26
C LYS A 73 -10.04 -19.12 11.60
N TYR A 74 -10.90 -18.97 10.58
CA TYR A 74 -12.30 -18.60 10.72
C TYR A 74 -13.21 -19.61 10.05
N THR A 75 -14.40 -19.77 10.61
CA THR A 75 -15.49 -20.46 9.91
C THR A 75 -16.05 -19.57 8.79
N MET A 76 -16.72 -20.16 7.83
CA MET A 76 -17.34 -19.42 6.74
C MET A 76 -18.41 -18.44 7.25
N GLU A 77 -19.14 -18.81 8.29
CA GLU A 77 -20.17 -17.99 8.94
C GLU A 77 -19.55 -16.73 9.56
N GLU A 78 -18.43 -16.88 10.25
CA GLU A 78 -17.70 -15.75 10.85
C GLU A 78 -17.15 -14.80 9.78
N ILE A 79 -16.63 -15.31 8.68
CA ILE A 79 -16.18 -14.49 7.55
C ILE A 79 -17.38 -13.73 6.96
N LYS A 80 -18.50 -14.41 6.71
CA LYS A 80 -19.73 -13.79 6.21
C LYS A 80 -20.21 -12.67 7.12
N GLU A 81 -20.14 -12.85 8.42
CA GLU A 81 -20.55 -11.83 9.38
C GLU A 81 -19.73 -10.54 9.23
N VAL A 82 -18.40 -10.66 9.12
CA VAL A 82 -17.50 -9.50 8.94
C VAL A 82 -17.76 -8.80 7.60
N PHE A 83 -17.89 -9.56 6.50
CA PHE A 83 -18.19 -8.98 5.19
C PHE A 83 -19.58 -8.34 5.16
N LYS A 84 -20.61 -9.00 5.71
CA LYS A 84 -21.96 -8.45 5.81
C LYS A 84 -21.96 -7.13 6.59
N LYS A 85 -21.20 -7.05 7.69
CA LYS A 85 -21.05 -5.82 8.45
C LYS A 85 -20.39 -4.73 7.61
N ALA A 86 -19.31 -5.01 6.89
CA ALA A 86 -18.68 -4.04 6.01
C ALA A 86 -19.64 -3.47 4.96
N TYR A 87 -20.33 -4.35 4.24
CA TYR A 87 -21.28 -3.96 3.19
C TYR A 87 -22.54 -3.24 3.72
N SER A 88 -22.92 -3.45 4.99
CA SER A 88 -24.06 -2.75 5.60
C SER A 88 -23.87 -1.25 5.74
N TYR A 89 -22.64 -0.76 5.70
CA TYR A 89 -22.33 0.68 5.73
C TYR A 89 -22.70 1.41 4.44
N ASN A 90 -22.92 0.68 3.33
CA ASN A 90 -23.20 1.27 2.02
C ASN A 90 -22.22 2.37 1.66
N PHE A 91 -20.91 2.09 1.87
CA PHE A 91 -19.84 3.07 1.74
C PHE A 91 -19.87 3.81 0.40
N ARG A 92 -19.58 5.10 0.44
CA ARG A 92 -19.42 5.95 -0.75
C ARG A 92 -18.16 6.79 -0.59
N PHE A 93 -17.33 6.79 -1.61
CA PHE A 93 -16.17 7.67 -1.65
C PHE A 93 -16.64 9.13 -1.64
N GLN A 94 -15.94 9.98 -0.88
CA GLN A 94 -16.29 11.39 -0.74
C GLN A 94 -15.88 12.22 -1.97
N SER A 95 -14.90 11.74 -2.75
CA SER A 95 -14.41 12.41 -3.95
C SER A 95 -13.98 11.39 -5.00
N PHE A 96 -13.92 11.86 -6.25
CA PHE A 96 -13.34 11.09 -7.36
C PHE A 96 -11.90 10.65 -7.06
N MET A 97 -11.08 11.57 -6.54
CA MET A 97 -9.68 11.29 -6.22
C MET A 97 -9.53 10.15 -5.22
N SER A 98 -10.39 10.10 -4.19
CA SER A 98 -10.39 9.00 -3.20
C SER A 98 -10.71 7.66 -3.83
N ALA A 99 -11.72 7.62 -4.71
CA ALA A 99 -12.10 6.41 -5.44
C ALA A 99 -10.99 5.96 -6.39
N PHE A 100 -10.48 6.89 -7.19
CA PHE A 100 -9.42 6.64 -8.15
C PHE A 100 -8.16 6.10 -7.46
N LYS A 101 -7.72 6.76 -6.38
CA LYS A 101 -6.54 6.35 -5.60
C LYS A 101 -6.71 4.95 -5.02
N PHE A 102 -7.88 4.66 -4.44
CA PHE A 102 -8.14 3.32 -3.90
C PHE A 102 -8.05 2.23 -4.98
N TYR A 103 -8.78 2.39 -6.08
CA TYR A 103 -8.82 1.36 -7.12
C TYR A 103 -7.51 1.26 -7.90
N ASN A 104 -6.76 2.35 -8.03
CA ASN A 104 -5.48 2.33 -8.73
C ASN A 104 -4.36 1.69 -7.90
N ASP A 105 -4.31 1.97 -6.60
CA ASP A 105 -3.15 1.63 -5.77
C ASP A 105 -3.41 0.51 -4.75
N TYR A 106 -4.64 0.37 -4.24
CA TYR A 106 -4.92 -0.54 -3.11
C TYR A 106 -5.73 -1.78 -3.47
N ALA A 107 -6.73 -1.63 -4.34
CA ALA A 107 -7.59 -2.75 -4.71
C ALA A 107 -6.80 -3.88 -5.38
N LEU A 108 -7.06 -5.10 -4.96
CA LEU A 108 -6.48 -6.28 -5.59
C LEU A 108 -6.96 -6.40 -7.03
N ARG A 109 -6.03 -6.69 -7.92
CA ARG A 109 -6.27 -6.95 -9.35
C ARG A 109 -5.67 -8.27 -9.76
N THR A 110 -6.10 -8.76 -10.93
CA THR A 110 -5.42 -9.85 -11.63
C THR A 110 -3.97 -9.47 -11.96
N ASN A 111 -3.12 -10.48 -12.18
CA ASN A 111 -1.69 -10.28 -12.46
C ASN A 111 -1.43 -9.39 -13.69
N ASP A 112 -2.32 -9.39 -14.67
CA ASP A 112 -2.27 -8.51 -15.85
C ASP A 112 -2.81 -7.08 -15.58
N LYS A 113 -3.22 -6.81 -14.33
CA LYS A 113 -3.77 -5.54 -13.82
C LYS A 113 -5.05 -5.06 -14.52
N LYS A 114 -5.74 -5.92 -15.27
CA LYS A 114 -6.94 -5.53 -16.03
C LYS A 114 -8.22 -5.66 -15.24
N THR A 115 -8.33 -6.64 -14.35
CA THR A 115 -9.57 -6.96 -13.65
C THR A 115 -9.44 -6.71 -12.16
N PHE A 116 -10.40 -5.98 -11.59
CA PHE A 116 -10.49 -5.76 -10.14
C PHE A 116 -11.11 -6.97 -9.47
N LEU A 117 -10.51 -7.42 -8.39
CA LEU A 117 -10.92 -8.58 -7.60
C LEU A 117 -11.51 -8.18 -6.25
N GLU A 118 -11.24 -6.96 -5.78
CA GLU A 118 -11.71 -6.41 -4.52
C GLU A 118 -12.46 -5.10 -4.71
N ARG A 119 -13.49 -4.89 -3.90
CA ARG A 119 -14.08 -3.60 -3.59
C ARG A 119 -13.47 -3.04 -2.30
N TYR A 120 -13.82 -1.82 -1.95
CA TYR A 120 -13.35 -1.17 -0.72
C TYR A 120 -13.70 -1.99 0.52
N GLU A 121 -14.94 -2.43 0.60
CA GLU A 121 -15.45 -3.27 1.69
C GLU A 121 -14.70 -4.60 1.80
N ASP A 122 -14.33 -5.21 0.67
CA ASP A 122 -13.56 -6.45 0.66
C ASP A 122 -12.16 -6.23 1.24
N ARG A 123 -11.46 -5.16 0.78
CA ARG A 123 -10.10 -4.84 1.26
C ARG A 123 -10.08 -4.60 2.75
N LEU A 124 -11.06 -3.86 3.27
CA LEU A 124 -11.16 -3.61 4.71
C LEU A 124 -11.55 -4.86 5.50
N SER A 125 -12.45 -5.71 4.97
CA SER A 125 -12.80 -6.99 5.61
C SER A 125 -11.59 -7.92 5.74
N VAL A 126 -10.78 -8.02 4.68
CA VAL A 126 -9.54 -8.79 4.71
C VAL A 126 -8.54 -8.22 5.73
N ASN A 127 -8.39 -6.89 5.79
CA ASN A 127 -7.55 -6.26 6.82
C ASN A 127 -8.03 -6.59 8.24
N ALA A 128 -9.33 -6.46 8.50
CA ALA A 128 -9.90 -6.74 9.82
C ALA A 128 -9.69 -8.20 10.24
N LEU A 129 -9.97 -9.15 9.35
CA LEU A 129 -9.76 -10.58 9.61
C LEU A 129 -8.28 -10.91 9.81
N TYR A 130 -7.40 -10.38 8.96
CA TYR A 130 -5.96 -10.62 9.05
C TYR A 130 -5.39 -10.17 10.41
N HIS A 131 -5.72 -8.95 10.84
CA HIS A 131 -5.20 -8.39 12.10
C HIS A 131 -5.93 -8.90 13.37
N ALA A 132 -7.11 -9.47 13.21
CA ALA A 132 -7.81 -10.11 14.32
C ALA A 132 -7.31 -11.53 14.62
N ASP A 133 -6.62 -12.14 13.67
CA ASP A 133 -5.88 -13.40 13.84
C ASP A 133 -6.73 -14.56 14.42
N GLY A 134 -7.95 -14.76 13.89
CA GLY A 134 -8.88 -15.81 14.33
C GLY A 134 -9.93 -15.35 15.37
N ASP A 135 -9.81 -14.15 15.89
CA ASP A 135 -10.80 -13.59 16.83
C ASP A 135 -11.88 -12.79 16.07
N VAL A 136 -13.04 -13.42 15.83
CA VAL A 136 -14.16 -12.79 15.10
C VAL A 136 -14.70 -11.55 15.80
N LYS A 137 -14.71 -11.51 17.14
CA LYS A 137 -15.18 -10.34 17.90
C LYS A 137 -14.26 -9.14 17.66
N LYS A 138 -12.96 -9.38 17.69
CA LYS A 138 -11.96 -8.36 17.34
C LYS A 138 -12.08 -7.93 15.88
N ALA A 139 -12.30 -8.88 14.94
CA ALA A 139 -12.52 -8.55 13.53
C ALA A 139 -13.75 -7.65 13.34
N LEU A 140 -14.86 -7.93 14.05
CA LEU A 140 -16.08 -7.12 14.01
C LEU A 140 -15.89 -5.70 14.58
N VAL A 141 -15.05 -5.53 15.59
CA VAL A 141 -14.68 -4.21 16.10
C VAL A 141 -13.78 -3.48 15.10
N LEU A 142 -12.77 -4.15 14.56
CA LEU A 142 -11.86 -3.55 13.59
C LEU A 142 -12.58 -3.09 12.33
N ILE A 143 -13.45 -3.93 11.75
CA ILE A 143 -14.19 -3.55 10.54
C ILE A 143 -15.14 -2.37 10.78
N ASP A 144 -15.76 -2.29 11.97
CA ASP A 144 -16.59 -1.16 12.36
C ASP A 144 -15.79 0.15 12.38
N GLN A 145 -14.61 0.15 13.00
CA GLN A 145 -13.75 1.33 13.08
C GLN A 145 -13.18 1.74 11.71
N LEU A 146 -12.80 0.77 10.89
CA LEU A 146 -12.30 1.00 9.54
C LEU A 146 -13.39 1.58 8.62
N MET A 147 -14.59 1.02 8.65
CA MET A 147 -15.71 1.48 7.81
C MET A 147 -16.23 2.86 8.23
N LYS A 148 -16.18 3.19 9.52
CA LYS A 148 -16.47 4.53 10.04
C LYS A 148 -15.37 5.54 9.76
N GLN A 149 -14.23 5.09 9.23
CA GLN A 149 -13.05 5.92 9.02
C GLN A 149 -12.51 6.59 10.30
N ASN A 150 -12.75 5.96 11.48
CA ASN A 150 -12.18 6.42 12.74
C ASN A 150 -10.65 6.29 12.77
N PHE A 151 -10.11 5.36 12.00
CA PHE A 151 -8.69 5.29 11.64
C PHE A 151 -8.51 4.65 10.27
N THR A 152 -7.37 4.95 9.64
CA THR A 152 -6.93 4.32 8.39
C THR A 152 -5.58 3.67 8.63
N PRO A 153 -5.39 2.38 8.31
CA PRO A 153 -4.08 1.76 8.38
C PRO A 153 -3.07 2.47 7.48
N ALA A 154 -1.79 2.40 7.85
CA ALA A 154 -0.73 2.86 6.96
C ALA A 154 -0.80 2.15 5.61
N THR A 155 -0.34 2.82 4.55
CA THR A 155 -0.36 2.30 3.18
C THR A 155 0.10 0.85 3.06
N PRO A 156 1.28 0.43 3.60
CA PRO A 156 1.73 -0.95 3.45
C PRO A 156 0.81 -1.95 4.18
N THR A 157 0.30 -1.58 5.34
CA THR A 157 -0.66 -2.41 6.08
C THR A 157 -1.96 -2.59 5.31
N LEU A 158 -2.57 -1.49 4.86
CA LEU A 158 -3.81 -1.54 4.09
C LEU A 158 -3.64 -2.30 2.78
N LEU A 159 -2.52 -2.08 2.09
CA LEU A 159 -2.23 -2.68 0.79
C LEU A 159 -1.94 -4.18 0.88
N ASN A 160 -1.12 -4.59 1.85
CA ASN A 160 -0.50 -5.91 1.85
C ASN A 160 -1.15 -6.94 2.78
N SER A 161 -1.89 -6.52 3.82
CA SER A 161 -2.49 -7.47 4.78
C SER A 161 -3.37 -8.50 4.07
N GLY A 162 -3.15 -9.75 4.39
CA GLY A 162 -3.92 -10.88 3.88
C GLY A 162 -3.74 -11.22 2.39
N LYS A 163 -2.82 -10.57 1.67
CA LYS A 163 -2.44 -10.97 0.31
C LYS A 163 -1.37 -12.07 0.38
N ALA A 164 -1.50 -13.12 -0.42
CA ALA A 164 -0.53 -14.22 -0.47
C ALA A 164 0.82 -13.76 -1.02
N ARG A 165 0.78 -12.96 -2.11
CA ARG A 165 1.97 -12.34 -2.70
C ARG A 165 1.97 -10.87 -2.31
N ARG A 166 2.72 -10.53 -1.28
CA ARG A 166 2.72 -9.21 -0.70
C ARG A 166 4.12 -8.68 -0.40
N GLY A 167 4.24 -7.35 -0.33
CA GLY A 167 5.35 -6.66 0.31
C GLY A 167 5.24 -6.72 1.84
N GLU A 168 6.13 -6.02 2.51
CA GLU A 168 6.11 -5.89 3.97
C GLU A 168 4.89 -5.09 4.43
N LEU A 169 4.51 -5.28 5.71
CA LEU A 169 3.42 -4.51 6.33
C LEU A 169 3.88 -3.15 6.86
N VAL A 170 5.17 -2.88 6.79
CA VAL A 170 5.81 -1.61 7.18
C VAL A 170 6.65 -1.10 6.01
N SER A 171 6.84 0.21 5.94
CA SER A 171 7.60 0.83 4.84
C SER A 171 8.71 1.75 5.31
N CYS A 172 8.90 1.93 6.62
CA CYS A 172 9.91 2.84 7.16
C CYS A 172 10.80 2.12 8.15
N PHE A 173 12.12 2.16 7.90
CA PHE A 173 13.14 1.52 8.70
C PHE A 173 14.20 2.54 9.10
N LEU A 174 14.53 2.57 10.38
CA LEU A 174 15.56 3.44 10.94
C LEU A 174 16.69 2.56 11.46
N ILE A 175 17.89 2.78 10.99
CA ILE A 175 19.10 2.07 11.41
C ILE A 175 20.21 3.04 11.81
N SER A 176 21.11 2.60 12.70
CA SER A 176 22.19 3.42 13.22
C SER A 176 23.46 2.57 13.32
N PRO A 177 24.44 2.73 12.42
CA PRO A 177 25.71 2.05 12.52
C PRO A 177 26.55 2.60 13.67
N ASN A 178 27.34 1.74 14.30
CA ASN A 178 28.44 2.15 15.14
C ASN A 178 29.65 2.56 14.29
N ASP A 179 30.59 3.30 14.91
CA ASP A 179 31.78 3.81 14.23
C ASP A 179 32.86 2.73 14.03
N SER A 180 32.51 1.74 13.19
CA SER A 180 33.44 0.70 12.72
C SER A 180 33.13 0.32 11.28
N LEU A 181 34.18 -0.02 10.51
CA LEU A 181 34.02 -0.44 9.12
C LEU A 181 33.06 -1.63 8.97
N THR A 182 33.19 -2.61 9.86
CA THR A 182 32.34 -3.81 9.85
C THR A 182 30.87 -3.45 10.04
N ASP A 183 30.56 -2.56 10.98
CA ASP A 183 29.19 -2.20 11.29
C ASP A 183 28.58 -1.29 10.20
N ILE A 184 29.39 -0.38 9.63
CA ILE A 184 28.97 0.43 8.48
C ILE A 184 28.52 -0.47 7.33
N TYR A 185 29.37 -1.43 6.90
CA TYR A 185 29.03 -2.31 5.78
C TYR A 185 27.88 -3.26 6.10
N ARG A 186 27.75 -3.74 7.34
CA ARG A 186 26.59 -4.53 7.77
C ARG A 186 25.29 -3.72 7.65
N ASN A 187 25.32 -2.44 8.03
CA ASN A 187 24.15 -1.57 7.89
C ASN A 187 23.85 -1.22 6.41
N VAL A 188 24.86 -1.12 5.54
CA VAL A 188 24.67 -1.01 4.09
C VAL A 188 23.96 -2.24 3.53
N GLU A 189 24.37 -3.45 3.96
CA GLU A 189 23.70 -4.69 3.58
C GLU A 189 22.23 -4.71 4.05
N PHE A 190 21.98 -4.42 5.33
CA PHE A 190 20.62 -4.36 5.86
C PHE A 190 19.76 -3.34 5.11
N ALA A 191 20.29 -2.15 4.85
CA ALA A 191 19.62 -1.11 4.10
C ALA A 191 19.23 -1.60 2.69
N SER A 192 20.14 -2.29 2.00
CA SER A 192 19.92 -2.86 0.68
C SER A 192 18.78 -3.89 0.69
N GLN A 193 18.78 -4.80 1.66
CA GLN A 193 17.76 -5.85 1.78
C GLN A 193 16.37 -5.27 2.13
N LEU A 194 16.32 -4.23 2.97
CA LEU A 194 15.08 -3.55 3.32
C LEU A 194 14.54 -2.73 2.14
N SER A 195 15.41 -2.02 1.42
CA SER A 195 15.05 -1.25 0.23
C SER A 195 14.49 -2.16 -0.87
N LYS A 196 15.16 -3.28 -1.17
CA LYS A 196 14.69 -4.30 -2.12
C LYS A 196 13.26 -4.78 -1.84
N ARG A 197 12.83 -4.79 -0.58
CA ARG A 197 11.46 -5.19 -0.17
C ARG A 197 10.45 -4.04 -0.22
N GLY A 198 10.82 -2.89 -0.77
CA GLY A 198 9.96 -1.72 -0.87
C GLY A 198 9.96 -0.83 0.38
N GLY A 199 10.92 -0.99 1.28
CA GLY A 199 11.06 -0.17 2.48
C GLY A 199 11.86 1.10 2.25
N GLY A 200 11.38 2.24 2.74
CA GLY A 200 12.18 3.44 2.90
C GLY A 200 13.14 3.29 4.08
N VAL A 201 14.43 3.48 3.87
CA VAL A 201 15.45 3.31 4.92
C VAL A 201 16.11 4.64 5.23
N SER A 202 16.13 5.00 6.51
CA SER A 202 16.89 6.14 7.04
C SER A 202 18.06 5.63 7.90
N ILE A 203 19.24 6.19 7.68
CA ILE A 203 20.44 5.80 8.40
C ILE A 203 20.97 6.98 9.20
N ASN A 204 21.01 6.82 10.51
CA ASN A 204 21.58 7.82 11.41
C ASN A 204 23.10 7.70 11.46
N LEU A 205 23.80 8.66 10.91
CA LEU A 205 25.28 8.67 10.83
C LEU A 205 25.96 9.44 11.97
N THR A 206 25.21 9.88 12.98
CA THR A 206 25.72 10.73 14.06
C THR A 206 26.85 10.07 14.88
N ALA A 207 26.84 8.75 14.99
CA ALA A 207 27.86 8.02 15.72
C ALA A 207 29.23 7.94 15.01
N LEU A 208 29.24 8.24 13.70
CA LEU A 208 30.49 8.15 12.92
C LEU A 208 31.42 9.33 13.21
N ARG A 209 32.70 9.06 13.36
CA ARG A 209 33.72 10.08 13.62
C ARG A 209 33.82 11.13 12.52
N ALA A 210 34.16 12.34 12.91
CA ALA A 210 34.34 13.45 12.00
C ALA A 210 35.59 13.30 11.11
N ARG A 211 35.65 14.09 10.03
CA ARG A 211 36.86 14.20 9.21
C ARG A 211 38.03 14.73 10.03
N GLY A 212 39.18 14.10 9.90
CA GLY A 212 40.39 14.48 10.60
C GLY A 212 40.54 13.84 12.00
N GLU A 213 39.55 13.09 12.47
CA GLU A 213 39.62 12.33 13.69
C GLU A 213 40.69 11.21 13.64
N THR A 214 41.13 10.76 14.80
CA THR A 214 42.18 9.75 14.93
C THR A 214 41.65 8.34 14.69
N ILE A 215 42.31 7.56 13.83
CA ILE A 215 42.07 6.12 13.66
C ILE A 215 43.28 5.34 14.12
N LYS A 216 43.14 4.41 15.05
CA LYS A 216 44.24 3.54 15.56
C LYS A 216 45.52 4.31 15.86
N LYS A 217 45.41 5.45 16.57
CA LYS A 217 46.52 6.35 16.91
C LYS A 217 47.12 7.18 15.75
N VAL A 218 46.62 7.06 14.52
CA VAL A 218 46.99 7.89 13.38
C VAL A 218 46.15 9.15 13.37
N LYS A 219 46.70 10.31 13.65
CA LYS A 219 46.00 11.59 13.60
C LYS A 219 45.63 11.97 12.19
N GLY A 220 44.43 12.55 12.00
CA GLY A 220 43.96 13.02 10.69
C GLY A 220 43.54 11.91 9.72
N ALA A 221 43.47 10.67 10.15
CA ALA A 221 43.23 9.52 9.26
C ALA A 221 41.77 9.34 8.83
N SER A 222 40.82 9.94 9.54
CA SER A 222 39.40 9.82 9.20
C SER A 222 39.03 10.69 8.01
N SER A 223 38.35 10.11 7.01
CA SER A 223 37.72 10.82 5.90
C SER A 223 36.35 11.43 6.27
N GLY A 224 35.82 11.09 7.45
CA GLY A 224 34.52 11.55 7.92
C GLY A 224 33.31 10.83 7.30
N VAL A 225 32.14 11.39 7.47
CA VAL A 225 30.86 10.79 7.09
C VAL A 225 30.53 10.88 5.60
N VAL A 226 31.05 11.87 4.88
CA VAL A 226 30.69 12.14 3.48
C VAL A 226 30.93 10.94 2.54
N PRO A 227 32.07 10.22 2.61
CA PRO A 227 32.27 9.00 1.80
C PRO A 227 31.26 7.90 2.11
N VAL A 228 30.80 7.79 3.36
CA VAL A 228 29.74 6.82 3.74
C VAL A 228 28.40 7.22 3.14
N MET A 229 28.07 8.53 3.15
CA MET A 229 26.86 9.04 2.49
C MET A 229 26.87 8.72 0.99
N LYS A 230 28.00 8.88 0.32
CA LYS A 230 28.14 8.55 -1.10
C LYS A 230 27.97 7.05 -1.36
N LEU A 231 28.58 6.20 -0.53
CA LEU A 231 28.37 4.75 -0.59
C LEU A 231 26.89 4.36 -0.47
N LEU A 232 26.15 4.99 0.45
CA LEU A 232 24.73 4.75 0.65
C LEU A 232 23.90 5.24 -0.53
N GLU A 233 24.20 6.43 -1.08
CA GLU A 233 23.54 6.95 -2.28
C GLU A 233 23.70 5.98 -3.47
N ASP A 234 24.91 5.54 -3.76
CA ASP A 234 25.18 4.61 -4.85
C ASP A 234 24.50 3.24 -4.61
N THR A 235 24.48 2.78 -3.34
CA THR A 235 23.78 1.55 -2.95
C THR A 235 22.30 1.64 -3.20
N PHE A 236 21.62 2.72 -2.78
CA PHE A 236 20.18 2.89 -2.96
C PHE A 236 19.80 3.10 -4.42
N ASN A 237 20.64 3.75 -5.21
CA ASN A 237 20.45 3.85 -6.66
C ASN A 237 20.52 2.48 -7.36
N TYR A 238 21.34 1.56 -6.84
CA TYR A 238 21.46 0.19 -7.37
C TYR A 238 20.29 -0.70 -6.98
N VAL A 239 19.80 -0.60 -5.73
CA VAL A 239 18.71 -1.42 -5.20
C VAL A 239 17.38 -0.68 -5.28
N ASP A 240 17.01 -0.19 -6.45
CA ASP A 240 15.79 0.56 -6.67
C ASP A 240 14.55 -0.21 -6.17
N GLN A 241 13.69 0.53 -5.46
CA GLN A 241 12.50 -0.02 -4.78
C GLN A 241 11.32 -0.26 -5.72
N LEU A 242 11.38 0.32 -6.91
CA LEU A 242 10.27 0.31 -7.87
C LEU A 242 10.40 -0.82 -8.92
N GLY A 243 11.33 -1.74 -8.70
CA GLY A 243 11.54 -2.91 -9.54
C GLY A 243 10.34 -3.84 -9.65
#